data_47469b5715f65ded16651bbf751fb2b9
#
_entry.id   47469b5715f65ded16651bbf751fb2b9
#
_cell.length_a   1.000
_cell.length_b   1.000
_cell.length_c   1.000
_cell.angle_alpha   90.00
_cell.angle_beta   90.00
_cell.angle_gamma   90.00
#
_symmetry.space_group_name_H-M   'P 1'
#
loop_
_entity.id
_entity.type
_entity.pdbx_description
1 polymer ?
#
loop_
_entity_poly.entity_id
_entity_poly.type
_entity_poly.pdbx_seq_one_letter_code
_entity_poly.pdbx_strand_id
1 'polypeptide(L)'
;MSLVNGSNSIHDGIEHDSGGGKALINPADTVLLLLDHQAGLFQVVKDIEVAQLRANVTMLAKLATLMKLPVITTASEPDGPNGPLMPEIRQSAPHAVHVPRRGEVNAWDNALFVKTVRETGRKTLIMAGVWTSVCVMFPALDAKAAGFNVYAVIDASGDPSEMASRTTVARFEQAGIVPTSANAVLCELQRTWNRSDAAEFAKLYGMVAPNYAAVAESYQRAEEVATKKVETVRAAVAAHK
;
A
#
# COMPACT_ATOMS: atom_id res chain seq x y z
N MET A 1 34.86 -30.51 22.79
CA MET A 1 33.77 -30.68 21.81
C MET A 1 33.34 -29.29 21.38
N SER A 2 33.78 -28.90 20.20
CA SER A 2 33.61 -27.59 19.61
C SER A 2 32.19 -27.46 19.08
N LEU A 3 31.40 -26.50 19.61
CA LEU A 3 30.14 -26.13 19.00
C LEU A 3 30.42 -24.99 17.99
N VAL A 4 30.27 -25.40 16.75
CA VAL A 4 30.46 -24.61 15.54
C VAL A 4 29.46 -23.43 15.55
N ASN A 5 29.98 -22.20 15.65
CA ASN A 5 29.29 -21.02 15.24
C ASN A 5 29.16 -21.02 13.71
N GLY A 6 28.02 -21.48 13.23
CA GLY A 6 27.65 -21.41 11.82
C GLY A 6 26.60 -20.33 11.62
N SER A 7 27.00 -19.06 11.63
CA SER A 7 26.21 -18.00 10.99
C SER A 7 26.43 -18.09 9.48
N ASN A 8 25.84 -19.07 8.85
CA ASN A 8 25.70 -19.07 7.40
C ASN A 8 24.58 -18.09 7.03
N SER A 9 24.95 -16.92 6.56
CA SER A 9 24.12 -16.04 5.80
C SER A 9 23.77 -16.67 4.46
N ILE A 10 22.71 -17.50 4.45
CA ILE A 10 22.16 -18.08 3.20
C ILE A 10 21.32 -17.05 2.44
N HIS A 11 21.39 -15.76 2.79
CA HIS A 11 20.44 -14.74 2.36
C HIS A 11 20.92 -13.79 1.28
N ASP A 12 22.15 -13.88 0.86
CA ASP A 12 22.66 -13.10 -0.27
C ASP A 12 22.44 -13.87 -1.57
N GLY A 13 21.31 -13.64 -2.23
CA GLY A 13 21.09 -14.09 -3.59
C GLY A 13 19.80 -14.85 -3.89
N ILE A 14 18.83 -14.92 -3.00
CA ILE A 14 17.49 -15.32 -3.42
C ILE A 14 16.87 -14.08 -4.08
N GLU A 15 17.12 -13.91 -5.39
CA GLU A 15 16.15 -13.24 -6.22
C GLU A 15 14.82 -13.91 -5.90
N HIS A 16 13.86 -13.15 -5.35
CA HIS A 16 12.51 -13.63 -5.22
C HIS A 16 11.92 -13.73 -6.62
N ASP A 17 12.40 -14.69 -7.38
CA ASP A 17 11.58 -15.31 -8.40
C ASP A 17 10.32 -15.76 -7.66
N SER A 18 9.22 -15.06 -7.89
CA SER A 18 7.92 -15.44 -7.38
C SER A 18 7.54 -16.74 -8.08
N GLY A 19 8.28 -17.79 -7.76
CA GLY A 19 8.39 -19.08 -8.43
C GLY A 19 7.08 -19.78 -8.64
N GLY A 20 6.25 -19.20 -9.46
CA GLY A 20 5.11 -19.83 -10.03
C GLY A 20 3.76 -19.13 -9.83
N GLY A 21 3.63 -18.11 -9.03
CA GLY A 21 2.33 -17.49 -8.84
C GLY A 21 2.14 -16.24 -9.68
N LYS A 22 1.75 -16.36 -10.93
CA LYS A 22 1.28 -15.22 -11.74
C LYS A 22 -0.03 -14.60 -11.21
N ALA A 23 -0.63 -15.18 -10.17
CA ALA A 23 -1.89 -14.74 -9.59
C ALA A 23 -1.75 -13.51 -8.68
N LEU A 24 -0.60 -13.32 -8.05
CA LEU A 24 -0.35 -12.22 -7.13
C LEU A 24 0.36 -11.04 -7.82
N ILE A 25 0.23 -9.86 -7.23
CA ILE A 25 0.84 -8.62 -7.75
C ILE A 25 2.34 -8.78 -7.92
N ASN A 26 2.85 -8.47 -9.11
CA ASN A 26 4.29 -8.43 -9.39
C ASN A 26 4.81 -6.99 -9.23
N PRO A 27 5.67 -6.69 -8.26
CA PRO A 27 6.18 -5.33 -8.07
C PRO A 27 6.95 -4.79 -9.29
N ALA A 28 7.62 -5.68 -10.04
CA ALA A 28 8.36 -5.26 -11.24
C ALA A 28 7.47 -4.77 -12.39
N ASP A 29 6.16 -5.08 -12.36
CA ASP A 29 5.18 -4.68 -13.38
C ASP A 29 4.09 -3.75 -12.83
N THR A 30 4.30 -3.12 -11.68
CA THR A 30 3.27 -2.40 -10.95
C THR A 30 3.53 -0.91 -10.87
N VAL A 31 2.48 -0.08 -11.00
CA VAL A 31 2.43 1.34 -10.68
C VAL A 31 1.29 1.63 -9.71
N LEU A 32 1.51 2.54 -8.75
CA LEU A 32 0.50 3.01 -7.81
C LEU A 32 -0.13 4.30 -8.33
N LEU A 33 -1.46 4.32 -8.45
CA LEU A 33 -2.26 5.48 -8.84
C LEU A 33 -3.07 5.96 -7.64
N LEU A 34 -2.83 7.19 -7.17
CA LEU A 34 -3.54 7.82 -6.06
C LEU A 34 -4.36 9.01 -6.61
N LEU A 35 -5.68 8.81 -6.64
CA LEU A 35 -6.62 9.66 -7.35
C LEU A 35 -7.47 10.46 -6.37
N ASP A 36 -7.42 11.79 -6.47
CA ASP A 36 -8.35 12.69 -5.80
C ASP A 36 -8.49 12.51 -4.27
N HIS A 37 -7.41 12.13 -3.58
CA HIS A 37 -7.38 12.12 -2.12
C HIS A 37 -7.31 13.55 -1.58
N GLN A 38 -8.41 14.29 -1.74
CA GLN A 38 -8.52 15.74 -1.54
C GLN A 38 -9.28 16.10 -0.26
N ALA A 39 -8.86 17.17 0.38
CA ALA A 39 -9.36 17.60 1.69
C ALA A 39 -10.88 17.81 1.73
N GLY A 40 -11.47 18.36 0.67
CA GLY A 40 -12.92 18.58 0.59
C GLY A 40 -13.69 17.29 0.33
N LEU A 41 -13.16 16.40 -0.51
CA LEU A 41 -13.80 15.11 -0.82
C LEU A 41 -13.85 14.17 0.39
N PHE A 42 -12.85 14.20 1.26
CA PHE A 42 -12.87 13.43 2.51
C PHE A 42 -14.04 13.77 3.42
N GLN A 43 -14.54 15.01 3.40
CA GLN A 43 -15.62 15.46 4.30
C GLN A 43 -16.97 14.78 4.01
N VAL A 44 -17.15 14.22 2.85
CA VAL A 44 -18.39 13.51 2.45
C VAL A 44 -18.26 12.00 2.42
N VAL A 45 -17.11 11.45 2.75
CA VAL A 45 -16.91 9.99 2.90
C VAL A 45 -17.71 9.49 4.11
N LYS A 46 -18.46 8.38 3.92
CA LYS A 46 -19.32 7.79 4.95
C LYS A 46 -19.26 6.26 5.04
N ASP A 47 -18.56 5.62 4.14
CA ASP A 47 -18.43 4.15 4.08
C ASP A 47 -17.18 3.63 4.79
N ILE A 48 -16.24 4.52 5.13
CA ILE A 48 -15.04 4.21 5.89
C ILE A 48 -14.66 5.40 6.79
N GLU A 49 -14.06 5.13 7.94
CA GLU A 49 -13.47 6.17 8.78
C GLU A 49 -12.33 6.88 8.06
N VAL A 50 -12.42 8.21 7.91
CA VAL A 50 -11.44 9.01 7.16
C VAL A 50 -10.03 8.87 7.71
N ALA A 51 -9.87 8.73 9.02
CA ALA A 51 -8.56 8.50 9.64
C ALA A 51 -7.94 7.18 9.19
N GLN A 52 -8.74 6.10 9.10
CA GLN A 52 -8.29 4.80 8.60
C GLN A 52 -7.93 4.87 7.11
N LEU A 53 -8.80 5.50 6.30
CA LEU A 53 -8.56 5.71 4.87
C LEU A 53 -7.21 6.44 4.66
N ARG A 54 -6.98 7.56 5.35
CA ARG A 54 -5.73 8.33 5.26
C ARG A 54 -4.50 7.51 5.69
N ALA A 55 -4.63 6.69 6.74
CA ALA A 55 -3.55 5.80 7.18
C ALA A 55 -3.21 4.76 6.10
N ASN A 56 -4.23 4.15 5.47
CA ASN A 56 -4.07 3.17 4.40
C ASN A 56 -3.40 3.80 3.16
N VAL A 57 -3.84 4.98 2.73
CA VAL A 57 -3.22 5.73 1.62
C VAL A 57 -1.76 6.08 1.92
N THR A 58 -1.48 6.55 3.15
CA THR A 58 -0.13 6.88 3.60
C THR A 58 0.77 5.64 3.59
N MET A 59 0.25 4.50 4.04
CA MET A 59 0.96 3.22 3.98
C MET A 59 1.25 2.81 2.54
N LEU A 60 0.28 2.88 1.62
CA LEU A 60 0.51 2.55 0.20
C LEU A 60 1.60 3.44 -0.43
N ALA A 61 1.59 4.74 -0.14
CA ALA A 61 2.61 5.67 -0.62
C ALA A 61 4.01 5.33 -0.07
N LYS A 62 4.13 4.99 1.23
CA LYS A 62 5.38 4.53 1.84
C LYS A 62 5.84 3.19 1.28
N LEU A 63 4.92 2.26 1.08
CA LEU A 63 5.20 0.96 0.48
C LEU A 63 5.74 1.12 -0.95
N ALA A 64 5.11 1.98 -1.75
CA ALA A 64 5.58 2.28 -3.10
C ALA A 64 7.00 2.88 -3.09
N THR A 65 7.32 3.73 -2.12
CA THR A 65 8.66 4.29 -1.93
C THR A 65 9.67 3.21 -1.53
N LEU A 66 9.33 2.36 -0.56
CA LEU A 66 10.16 1.24 -0.12
C LEU A 66 10.47 0.27 -1.28
N MET A 67 9.45 -0.04 -2.08
CA MET A 67 9.54 -0.97 -3.21
C MET A 67 10.01 -0.31 -4.52
N LYS A 68 10.27 1.01 -4.51
CA LYS A 68 10.64 1.80 -5.70
C LYS A 68 9.63 1.68 -6.85
N LEU A 69 8.34 1.58 -6.52
CA LEU A 69 7.28 1.58 -7.52
C LEU A 69 7.07 3.00 -8.06
N PRO A 70 6.79 3.18 -9.35
CA PRO A 70 6.26 4.44 -9.86
C PRO A 70 4.97 4.82 -9.13
N VAL A 71 4.81 6.10 -8.81
CA VAL A 71 3.59 6.64 -8.20
C VAL A 71 3.10 7.80 -9.06
N ILE A 72 1.82 7.77 -9.44
CA ILE A 72 1.18 8.85 -10.17
C ILE A 72 0.00 9.35 -9.33
N THR A 73 -0.09 10.67 -9.18
CA THR A 73 -1.18 11.33 -8.47
C THR A 73 -1.90 12.30 -9.40
N THR A 74 -3.17 12.51 -9.14
CA THR A 74 -3.95 13.57 -9.81
C THR A 74 -4.97 14.15 -8.83
N ALA A 75 -5.47 15.34 -9.11
CA ALA A 75 -6.51 16.02 -8.35
C ALA A 75 -7.56 16.63 -9.29
N SER A 76 -8.83 16.52 -8.91
CA SER A 76 -9.95 17.11 -9.62
C SER A 76 -10.29 18.45 -8.98
N GLU A 77 -10.20 19.56 -9.73
CA GLU A 77 -10.56 20.91 -9.27
C GLU A 77 -9.95 21.25 -7.89
N PRO A 78 -8.62 21.22 -7.74
CA PRO A 78 -7.98 21.42 -6.42
C PRO A 78 -8.14 22.82 -5.85
N ASP A 79 -8.43 23.80 -6.68
CA ASP A 79 -8.67 25.20 -6.30
C ASP A 79 -10.16 25.47 -5.96
N GLY A 80 -11.01 24.46 -6.16
CA GLY A 80 -12.44 24.50 -5.88
C GLY A 80 -12.80 23.79 -4.57
N PRO A 81 -14.08 23.38 -4.41
CA PRO A 81 -14.59 22.72 -3.20
C PRO A 81 -13.88 21.41 -2.85
N ASN A 82 -13.30 20.72 -3.82
CA ASN A 82 -12.57 19.47 -3.59
C ASN A 82 -11.29 19.70 -2.78
N GLY A 83 -10.68 20.86 -2.90
CA GLY A 83 -9.47 21.24 -2.17
C GLY A 83 -8.20 20.49 -2.62
N PRO A 84 -7.07 20.73 -1.96
CA PRO A 84 -5.78 20.11 -2.29
C PRO A 84 -5.74 18.63 -1.90
N LEU A 85 -4.81 17.91 -2.51
CA LEU A 85 -4.44 16.55 -2.09
C LEU A 85 -3.92 16.54 -0.65
N MET A 86 -4.17 15.43 0.06
CA MET A 86 -3.61 15.21 1.40
C MET A 86 -2.07 15.26 1.35
N PRO A 87 -1.44 16.03 2.26
CA PRO A 87 0.02 16.25 2.20
C PRO A 87 0.84 14.99 2.48
N GLU A 88 0.27 14.01 3.17
CA GLU A 88 0.95 12.75 3.50
C GLU A 88 1.37 11.96 2.27
N ILE A 89 0.68 12.09 1.14
CA ILE A 89 1.08 11.44 -0.12
C ILE A 89 2.45 11.95 -0.56
N ARG A 90 2.61 13.28 -0.65
CA ARG A 90 3.88 13.87 -1.07
C ARG A 90 5.01 13.61 -0.07
N GLN A 91 4.68 13.61 1.23
CA GLN A 91 5.66 13.33 2.29
C GLN A 91 6.14 11.87 2.24
N SER A 92 5.25 10.93 1.88
CA SER A 92 5.53 9.49 1.86
C SER A 92 6.07 9.00 0.53
N ALA A 93 5.70 9.62 -0.58
CA ALA A 93 6.18 9.34 -1.93
C ALA A 93 6.65 10.61 -2.64
N PRO A 94 7.81 11.19 -2.24
CA PRO A 94 8.32 12.42 -2.83
C PRO A 94 8.67 12.31 -4.32
N HIS A 95 8.83 11.09 -4.82
CA HIS A 95 9.07 10.77 -6.23
C HIS A 95 7.78 10.69 -7.06
N ALA A 96 6.60 10.85 -6.46
CA ALA A 96 5.34 10.77 -7.17
C ALA A 96 5.24 11.86 -8.26
N VAL A 97 4.81 11.44 -9.44
CA VAL A 97 4.51 12.35 -10.55
C VAL A 97 3.07 12.84 -10.39
N HIS A 98 2.89 14.14 -10.23
CA HIS A 98 1.56 14.75 -10.19
C HIS A 98 1.13 15.18 -11.59
N VAL A 99 -0.04 14.70 -12.03
CA VAL A 99 -0.65 15.09 -13.31
C VAL A 99 -1.86 15.97 -13.03
N PRO A 100 -1.83 17.27 -13.38
CA PRO A 100 -2.97 18.14 -13.21
C PRO A 100 -4.08 17.82 -14.22
N ARG A 101 -5.34 17.93 -13.77
CA ARG A 101 -6.54 17.86 -14.62
C ARG A 101 -7.14 19.25 -14.82
N ARG A 102 -7.99 19.38 -15.85
CA ARG A 102 -8.66 20.63 -16.22
C ARG A 102 -10.19 20.51 -16.20
N GLY A 103 -10.72 19.78 -15.20
CA GLY A 103 -12.16 19.57 -15.04
C GLY A 103 -12.64 18.17 -15.43
N GLU A 104 -11.78 17.32 -15.98
CA GLU A 104 -12.16 15.94 -16.27
C GLU A 104 -12.53 15.20 -14.96
N VAL A 105 -13.73 14.64 -14.94
CA VAL A 105 -14.21 13.80 -13.83
C VAL A 105 -13.47 12.48 -13.83
N ASN A 106 -13.33 11.87 -15.00
CA ASN A 106 -12.56 10.66 -15.20
C ASN A 106 -11.10 11.01 -15.52
N ALA A 107 -10.17 10.58 -14.70
CA ALA A 107 -8.75 10.81 -14.93
C ALA A 107 -8.26 10.19 -16.27
N TRP A 108 -8.93 9.16 -16.76
CA TRP A 108 -8.56 8.51 -18.04
C TRP A 108 -8.94 9.35 -19.27
N ASP A 109 -9.83 10.35 -19.12
CA ASP A 109 -10.15 11.32 -20.18
C ASP A 109 -9.03 12.37 -20.35
N ASN A 110 -8.09 12.44 -19.41
CA ASN A 110 -6.93 13.32 -19.52
C ASN A 110 -5.79 12.62 -20.26
N ALA A 111 -5.48 13.11 -21.45
CA ALA A 111 -4.47 12.50 -22.33
C ALA A 111 -3.07 12.47 -21.68
N LEU A 112 -2.71 13.47 -20.87
CA LEU A 112 -1.41 13.52 -20.17
C LEU A 112 -1.37 12.45 -19.08
N PHE A 113 -2.47 12.22 -18.35
CA PHE A 113 -2.55 11.17 -17.33
C PHE A 113 -2.34 9.79 -17.96
N VAL A 114 -3.09 9.47 -19.00
CA VAL A 114 -2.97 8.19 -19.72
C VAL A 114 -1.56 8.00 -20.30
N LYS A 115 -0.98 9.05 -20.89
CA LYS A 115 0.39 9.04 -21.38
C LYS A 115 1.37 8.73 -20.26
N THR A 116 1.28 9.43 -19.11
CA THR A 116 2.17 9.23 -17.95
C THR A 116 2.07 7.81 -17.41
N VAL A 117 0.85 7.23 -17.32
CA VAL A 117 0.68 5.83 -16.93
C VAL A 117 1.37 4.88 -17.90
N ARG A 118 1.18 5.07 -19.20
CA ARG A 118 1.79 4.22 -20.25
C ARG A 118 3.31 4.33 -20.29
N GLU A 119 3.87 5.49 -20.04
CA GLU A 119 5.32 5.75 -20.01
C GLU A 119 6.03 5.02 -18.86
N THR A 120 5.32 4.58 -17.81
CA THR A 120 5.89 3.70 -16.79
C THR A 120 6.29 2.32 -17.33
N GLY A 121 5.74 1.91 -18.48
CA GLY A 121 5.93 0.59 -19.07
C GLY A 121 5.24 -0.54 -18.29
N ARG A 122 4.56 -0.24 -17.18
CA ARG A 122 3.91 -1.21 -16.29
C ARG A 122 2.53 -1.59 -16.81
N LYS A 123 2.11 -2.82 -16.52
CA LYS A 123 0.81 -3.37 -16.93
C LYS A 123 -0.17 -3.58 -15.77
N THR A 124 0.30 -3.50 -14.54
CA THR A 124 -0.49 -3.68 -13.33
C THR A 124 -0.66 -2.34 -12.62
N LEU A 125 -1.92 -1.95 -12.40
CA LEU A 125 -2.29 -0.71 -11.74
C LEU A 125 -2.89 -1.04 -10.36
N ILE A 126 -2.26 -0.55 -9.29
CA ILE A 126 -2.88 -0.46 -7.97
C ILE A 126 -3.52 0.92 -7.89
N MET A 127 -4.82 0.98 -7.73
CA MET A 127 -5.60 2.21 -7.77
C MET A 127 -6.34 2.44 -6.45
N ALA A 128 -6.26 3.65 -5.93
CA ALA A 128 -7.03 4.11 -4.80
C ALA A 128 -7.45 5.57 -5.00
N GLY A 129 -8.56 6.00 -4.42
CA GLY A 129 -9.02 7.39 -4.60
C GLY A 129 -10.37 7.71 -3.95
N VAL A 130 -10.72 8.96 -3.97
CA VAL A 130 -11.97 9.50 -3.41
C VAL A 130 -12.68 10.36 -4.46
N TRP A 131 -13.82 9.90 -4.99
CA TRP A 131 -14.69 8.80 -4.53
C TRP A 131 -14.42 7.50 -5.29
N THR A 132 -14.60 6.36 -4.60
CA THR A 132 -14.44 5.03 -5.18
C THR A 132 -15.34 4.85 -6.40
N SER A 133 -16.62 5.28 -6.29
CA SER A 133 -17.65 5.13 -7.32
C SER A 133 -17.49 6.03 -8.56
N VAL A 134 -16.56 6.98 -8.53
CA VAL A 134 -16.32 7.93 -9.61
C VAL A 134 -14.85 7.96 -9.97
N CYS A 135 -14.04 8.58 -9.11
CA CYS A 135 -12.64 8.90 -9.39
C CYS A 135 -11.76 7.65 -9.50
N VAL A 136 -12.15 6.54 -8.87
CA VAL A 136 -11.48 5.24 -9.05
C VAL A 136 -12.17 4.41 -10.11
N MET A 137 -13.50 4.29 -10.05
CA MET A 137 -14.24 3.37 -10.91
C MET A 137 -14.10 3.70 -12.40
N PHE A 138 -14.26 4.95 -12.78
CA PHE A 138 -14.24 5.30 -14.21
C PHE A 138 -12.87 5.04 -14.84
N PRO A 139 -11.76 5.57 -14.30
CA PRO A 139 -10.45 5.26 -14.88
C PRO A 139 -10.05 3.78 -14.74
N ALA A 140 -10.54 3.07 -13.73
CA ALA A 140 -10.30 1.63 -13.59
C ALA A 140 -10.97 0.82 -14.71
N LEU A 141 -12.21 1.16 -15.08
CA LEU A 141 -12.92 0.52 -16.19
C LEU A 141 -12.23 0.76 -17.52
N ASP A 142 -11.82 2.00 -17.80
CA ASP A 142 -11.13 2.36 -19.03
C ASP A 142 -9.72 1.76 -19.10
N ALA A 143 -8.99 1.76 -17.99
CA ALA A 143 -7.70 1.08 -17.91
C ALA A 143 -7.82 -0.42 -18.16
N LYS A 144 -8.85 -1.07 -17.60
CA LYS A 144 -9.14 -2.48 -17.84
C LYS A 144 -9.45 -2.74 -19.31
N ALA A 145 -10.29 -1.91 -19.93
CA ALA A 145 -10.59 -1.98 -21.37
C ALA A 145 -9.34 -1.74 -22.24
N ALA A 146 -8.38 -0.94 -21.77
CA ALA A 146 -7.11 -0.69 -22.42
C ALA A 146 -6.05 -1.80 -22.19
N GLY A 147 -6.42 -2.91 -21.52
CA GLY A 147 -5.60 -4.11 -21.35
C GLY A 147 -4.68 -4.11 -20.12
N PHE A 148 -4.92 -3.24 -19.15
CA PHE A 148 -4.20 -3.26 -17.88
C PHE A 148 -4.80 -4.30 -16.91
N ASN A 149 -3.97 -4.83 -16.00
CA ASN A 149 -4.43 -5.51 -14.81
C ASN A 149 -4.72 -4.46 -13.73
N VAL A 150 -5.94 -4.43 -13.20
CA VAL A 150 -6.36 -3.37 -12.28
C VAL A 150 -6.75 -3.97 -10.94
N TYR A 151 -6.13 -3.46 -9.89
CA TYR A 151 -6.42 -3.75 -8.48
C TYR A 151 -6.95 -2.46 -7.83
N ALA A 152 -8.19 -2.48 -7.37
CA ALA A 152 -8.83 -1.36 -6.69
C ALA A 152 -8.74 -1.56 -5.17
N VAL A 153 -8.03 -0.68 -4.48
CA VAL A 153 -7.82 -0.78 -3.03
C VAL A 153 -8.97 -0.07 -2.32
N ILE A 154 -9.95 -0.87 -1.88
CA ILE A 154 -11.24 -0.36 -1.40
C ILE A 154 -11.11 0.40 -0.07
N ASP A 155 -10.30 -0.09 0.85
CA ASP A 155 -10.05 0.53 2.16
C ASP A 155 -9.03 1.69 2.15
N ALA A 156 -8.46 1.99 0.97
CA ALA A 156 -7.71 3.22 0.69
C ALA A 156 -8.50 4.17 -0.25
N SER A 157 -9.78 3.87 -0.43
CA SER A 157 -10.76 4.63 -1.21
C SER A 157 -11.97 4.91 -0.33
N GLY A 158 -12.86 5.80 -0.74
CA GLY A 158 -14.04 6.11 0.06
C GLY A 158 -15.17 6.70 -0.78
N ASP A 159 -16.39 6.49 -0.32
CA ASP A 159 -17.63 6.92 -0.98
C ASP A 159 -18.56 7.69 -0.04
N PRO A 160 -19.50 8.50 -0.58
CA PRO A 160 -20.51 9.19 0.23
C PRO A 160 -21.54 8.24 0.86
N SER A 161 -21.57 6.97 0.51
CA SER A 161 -22.47 5.98 1.11
C SER A 161 -21.98 4.55 0.89
N GLU A 162 -22.34 3.63 1.81
CA GLU A 162 -22.10 2.19 1.64
C GLU A 162 -22.76 1.63 0.37
N MET A 163 -23.92 2.16 -0.04
CA MET A 163 -24.59 1.71 -1.26
C MET A 163 -23.73 2.01 -2.49
N ALA A 164 -23.14 3.20 -2.57
CA ALA A 164 -22.23 3.56 -3.66
C ALA A 164 -21.01 2.64 -3.69
N SER A 165 -20.40 2.38 -2.54
CA SER A 165 -19.25 1.49 -2.40
C SER A 165 -19.58 0.05 -2.83
N ARG A 166 -20.67 -0.52 -2.34
CA ARG A 166 -21.11 -1.89 -2.68
C ARG A 166 -21.41 -2.07 -4.17
N THR A 167 -22.12 -1.11 -4.77
CA THR A 167 -22.43 -1.17 -6.21
C THR A 167 -21.18 -1.01 -7.06
N THR A 168 -20.22 -0.23 -6.61
CA THR A 168 -18.92 -0.06 -7.27
C THR A 168 -18.10 -1.34 -7.24
N VAL A 169 -18.01 -2.01 -6.07
CA VAL A 169 -17.30 -3.28 -5.94
C VAL A 169 -17.91 -4.34 -6.86
N ALA A 170 -19.24 -4.47 -6.88
CA ALA A 170 -19.91 -5.40 -7.78
C ALA A 170 -19.61 -5.11 -9.26
N ARG A 171 -19.51 -3.83 -9.63
CA ARG A 171 -19.15 -3.42 -11.00
C ARG A 171 -17.69 -3.70 -11.33
N PHE A 172 -16.78 -3.55 -10.36
CA PHE A 172 -15.38 -3.95 -10.53
C PHE A 172 -15.26 -5.44 -10.82
N GLU A 173 -15.91 -6.29 -10.05
CA GLU A 173 -15.91 -7.75 -10.23
C GLU A 173 -16.43 -8.15 -11.62
N GLN A 174 -17.56 -7.58 -12.05
CA GLN A 174 -18.12 -7.81 -13.37
C GLN A 174 -17.20 -7.41 -14.52
N ALA A 175 -16.40 -6.35 -14.31
CA ALA A 175 -15.43 -5.87 -15.29
C ALA A 175 -14.08 -6.62 -15.25
N GLY A 176 -13.90 -7.55 -14.29
CA GLY A 176 -12.64 -8.25 -14.08
C GLY A 176 -11.54 -7.35 -13.48
N ILE A 177 -11.95 -6.31 -12.75
CA ILE A 177 -11.09 -5.52 -11.87
C ILE A 177 -11.07 -6.24 -10.52
N VAL A 178 -9.91 -6.31 -9.86
CA VAL A 178 -9.75 -7.02 -8.59
C VAL A 178 -9.92 -6.04 -7.43
N PRO A 179 -11.03 -6.12 -6.65
CA PRO A 179 -11.12 -5.39 -5.39
C PRO A 179 -10.14 -6.00 -4.39
N THR A 180 -9.43 -5.16 -3.65
CA THR A 180 -8.44 -5.60 -2.64
C THR A 180 -8.38 -4.62 -1.48
N SER A 181 -7.56 -4.92 -0.47
CA SER A 181 -7.31 -4.07 0.67
C SER A 181 -5.84 -3.62 0.72
N ALA A 182 -5.57 -2.52 1.42
CA ALA A 182 -4.23 -2.01 1.63
C ALA A 182 -3.32 -3.05 2.30
N ASN A 183 -3.84 -3.80 3.28
CA ASN A 183 -3.10 -4.88 3.93
C ASN A 183 -2.80 -6.04 2.98
N ALA A 184 -3.74 -6.42 2.10
CA ALA A 184 -3.50 -7.47 1.11
C ALA A 184 -2.40 -7.05 0.11
N VAL A 185 -2.46 -5.81 -0.39
CA VAL A 185 -1.41 -5.24 -1.26
C VAL A 185 -0.05 -5.27 -0.57
N LEU A 186 0.01 -4.87 0.72
CA LEU A 186 1.25 -4.93 1.50
C LEU A 186 1.81 -6.34 1.57
N CYS A 187 0.98 -7.34 1.90
CA CYS A 187 1.37 -8.75 1.97
C CYS A 187 1.81 -9.31 0.61
N GLU A 188 1.05 -8.98 -0.45
CA GLU A 188 1.37 -9.44 -1.80
C GLU A 188 2.71 -8.89 -2.32
N LEU A 189 3.05 -7.66 -1.98
CA LEU A 189 4.33 -7.04 -2.37
C LEU A 189 5.48 -7.47 -1.47
N GLN A 190 5.22 -7.78 -0.20
CA GLN A 190 6.23 -8.26 0.73
C GLN A 190 6.69 -9.69 0.41
N ARG A 191 5.76 -10.59 0.14
CA ARG A 191 5.95 -12.03 -0.14
C ARG A 191 6.51 -12.87 1.00
N THR A 192 7.48 -12.38 1.74
CA THR A 192 8.20 -13.15 2.77
C THR A 192 8.74 -12.22 3.86
N TRP A 193 8.83 -12.73 5.07
CA TRP A 193 9.57 -12.06 6.15
C TRP A 193 11.08 -12.29 6.04
N ASN A 194 11.51 -13.24 5.20
CA ASN A 194 12.90 -13.57 4.99
C ASN A 194 13.53 -12.64 3.95
N ARG A 195 13.65 -11.36 4.32
CA ARG A 195 14.18 -10.28 3.50
C ARG A 195 14.90 -9.24 4.37
N SER A 196 15.90 -8.57 3.81
CA SER A 196 16.73 -7.61 4.55
C SER A 196 15.98 -6.38 5.07
N ASP A 197 14.90 -6.00 4.39
CA ASP A 197 14.03 -4.85 4.71
C ASP A 197 12.75 -5.24 5.49
N ALA A 198 12.69 -6.45 6.05
CA ALA A 198 11.53 -6.93 6.82
C ALA A 198 11.09 -5.98 7.94
N ALA A 199 12.05 -5.32 8.61
CA ALA A 199 11.76 -4.35 9.66
C ALA A 199 11.01 -3.11 9.16
N GLU A 200 11.28 -2.67 7.91
CA GLU A 200 10.54 -1.56 7.31
C GLU A 200 9.10 -1.98 6.96
N PHE A 201 8.90 -3.21 6.47
CA PHE A 201 7.55 -3.76 6.29
C PHE A 201 6.79 -3.86 7.60
N ALA A 202 7.43 -4.30 8.70
CA ALA A 202 6.80 -4.37 10.02
C ALA A 202 6.23 -3.02 10.46
N LYS A 203 6.93 -1.91 10.20
CA LYS A 203 6.43 -0.55 10.48
C LYS A 203 5.18 -0.21 9.67
N LEU A 204 5.09 -0.66 8.40
CA LEU A 204 3.93 -0.43 7.55
C LEU A 204 2.70 -1.20 8.04
N TYR A 205 2.87 -2.44 8.54
CA TYR A 205 1.78 -3.19 9.16
C TYR A 205 1.18 -2.47 10.36
N GLY A 206 2.01 -1.82 11.18
CA GLY A 206 1.53 -1.03 12.32
C GLY A 206 0.58 0.10 11.94
N MET A 207 0.64 0.61 10.70
CA MET A 207 -0.24 1.67 10.22
C MET A 207 -1.64 1.16 9.84
N VAL A 208 -1.74 -0.03 9.28
CA VAL A 208 -3.00 -0.60 8.74
C VAL A 208 -3.60 -1.67 9.63
N ALA A 209 -2.80 -2.24 10.53
CA ALA A 209 -3.20 -3.26 11.47
C ALA A 209 -2.63 -2.94 12.88
N PRO A 210 -3.11 -1.90 13.56
CA PRO A 210 -2.54 -1.45 14.85
C PRO A 210 -2.58 -2.54 15.93
N ASN A 211 -3.54 -3.45 15.89
CA ASN A 211 -3.59 -4.60 16.81
C ASN A 211 -2.41 -5.57 16.59
N TYR A 212 -1.95 -5.71 15.33
CA TYR A 212 -0.77 -6.52 15.04
C TYR A 212 0.51 -5.87 15.56
N ALA A 213 0.60 -4.53 15.50
CA ALA A 213 1.71 -3.80 16.11
C ALA A 213 1.79 -4.06 17.62
N ALA A 214 0.66 -4.08 18.32
CA ALA A 214 0.59 -4.39 19.74
C ALA A 214 1.05 -5.84 20.05
N VAL A 215 0.70 -6.81 19.19
CA VAL A 215 1.21 -8.18 19.31
C VAL A 215 2.72 -8.24 19.14
N ALA A 216 3.28 -7.56 18.14
CA ALA A 216 4.72 -7.51 17.90
C ALA A 216 5.47 -6.85 19.09
N GLU A 217 4.94 -5.75 19.61
CA GLU A 217 5.48 -5.07 20.81
C GLU A 217 5.46 -6.00 22.03
N SER A 218 4.36 -6.71 22.26
CA SER A 218 4.21 -7.66 23.36
C SER A 218 5.24 -8.81 23.26
N TYR A 219 5.45 -9.31 22.05
CA TYR A 219 6.46 -10.34 21.78
C TYR A 219 7.89 -9.83 22.08
N GLN A 220 8.25 -8.64 21.61
CA GLN A 220 9.55 -8.03 21.88
C GLN A 220 9.81 -7.83 23.38
N ARG A 221 8.82 -7.34 24.12
CA ARG A 221 8.91 -7.21 25.57
C ARG A 221 9.14 -8.54 26.28
N ALA A 222 8.45 -9.60 25.83
CA ALA A 222 8.66 -10.94 26.38
C ALA A 222 10.07 -11.47 26.12
N GLU A 223 10.64 -11.24 24.93
CA GLU A 223 12.03 -11.58 24.62
C GLU A 223 13.03 -10.82 25.49
N GLU A 224 12.83 -9.51 25.70
CA GLU A 224 13.68 -8.69 26.58
C GLU A 224 13.69 -9.23 28.02
N VAL A 225 12.52 -9.58 28.55
CA VAL A 225 12.38 -10.15 29.89
C VAL A 225 13.09 -11.50 30.00
N ALA A 226 12.92 -12.36 28.99
CA ALA A 226 13.59 -13.67 28.95
C ALA A 226 15.12 -13.52 28.91
N THR A 227 15.64 -12.60 28.10
CA THR A 227 17.06 -12.32 27.96
C THR A 227 17.66 -11.82 29.27
N LYS A 228 17.02 -10.80 29.91
CA LYS A 228 17.45 -10.27 31.21
C LYS A 228 17.50 -11.34 32.29
N LYS A 229 16.52 -12.25 32.32
CA LYS A 229 16.48 -13.36 33.27
C LYS A 229 17.67 -14.32 33.07
N VAL A 230 18.01 -14.65 31.82
CA VAL A 230 19.16 -15.49 31.51
C VAL A 230 20.49 -14.83 31.92
N GLU A 231 20.63 -13.53 31.66
CA GLU A 231 21.84 -12.78 32.05
C GLU A 231 21.99 -12.72 33.60
N THR A 232 20.90 -12.49 34.31
CA THR A 232 20.89 -12.48 35.78
C THR A 232 21.31 -13.84 36.35
N VAL A 233 20.78 -14.93 35.82
CA VAL A 233 21.16 -16.30 36.24
C VAL A 233 22.64 -16.58 35.97
N ARG A 234 23.14 -16.18 34.77
CA ARG A 234 24.56 -16.35 34.43
C ARG A 234 25.49 -15.57 35.37
N ALA A 235 25.14 -14.33 35.70
CA ALA A 235 25.90 -13.50 36.61
C ALA A 235 25.91 -14.12 38.02
N ALA A 236 24.78 -14.60 38.54
CA ALA A 236 24.72 -15.27 39.83
C ALA A 236 25.58 -16.55 39.90
N VAL A 237 25.56 -17.37 38.84
CA VAL A 237 26.42 -18.56 38.77
C VAL A 237 27.90 -18.21 38.71
N ALA A 238 28.26 -17.12 38.02
CA ALA A 238 29.67 -16.68 37.95
C ALA A 238 30.19 -16.13 39.28
N ALA A 239 29.32 -15.52 40.08
CA ALA A 239 29.69 -14.97 41.41
C ALA A 239 29.88 -16.04 42.49
N HIS A 240 29.48 -17.27 42.25
CA HIS A 240 29.61 -18.40 43.18
C HIS A 240 30.76 -19.37 42.82
N LYS A 241 31.59 -18.99 41.84
CA LYS A 241 32.85 -19.67 41.51
C LYS A 241 34.06 -18.89 42.00
#